data_19717401dd2c154806dbc28ecba697df
#
_entry.id   19717401dd2c154806dbc28ecba697df
#
_cell.length_a   1.000
_cell.length_b   1.000
_cell.length_c   1.000
_cell.angle_alpha   90.00
_cell.angle_beta   90.00
_cell.angle_gamma   90.00
#
_symmetry.space_group_name_H-M   'P 1'
#
loop_
_entity.id
_entity.type
_entity.pdbx_description
1 polymer ?
#
loop_
_entity_poly.entity_id
_entity_poly.type
_entity_poly.pdbx_seq_one_letter_code
_entity_poly.pdbx_strand_id
1 'polypeptide(L)'
;MKLLSITLFVASLGFGLNSLAIAAPIVVDGVVPNEASKQAILLKMQSIYGADQVVDKIQVRPVSAPNGWSDAVTRVISPDLKKINQGQLSVKGTQVELTGKLNDSNEIQPTTNNFQALVQQPYRLNTQLSVSQSEQKIVDDALKNRIIEFESGSAILTEAGKKILDEMAVALNKVGGKKVKIIGRTDSSGDANKNFLLSQDRALAVRNYLIGKNIAADRLSTEGKGSSQPVADNTTVDGRKKNRRIEFEVL
;
A
#
# COMPACT_ATOMS: atom_id res chain seq x y z
N MET A 1 -21.70 17.38 -28.41
CA MET A 1 -21.36 18.36 -27.33
C MET A 1 -20.25 17.71 -26.51
N LYS A 2 -19.01 18.19 -26.59
CA LYS A 2 -17.92 17.67 -25.73
C LYS A 2 -18.08 18.29 -24.34
N LEU A 3 -18.31 17.44 -23.34
CA LEU A 3 -18.47 17.86 -21.97
C LEU A 3 -17.15 18.36 -21.38
N LEU A 4 -17.25 19.48 -20.69
CA LEU A 4 -16.19 20.03 -19.84
C LEU A 4 -15.77 18.98 -18.79
N SER A 5 -14.51 18.60 -18.78
CA SER A 5 -13.99 17.64 -17.79
C SER A 5 -12.56 17.97 -17.43
N ILE A 6 -12.26 17.90 -16.17
CA ILE A 6 -10.88 17.84 -15.67
C ILE A 6 -10.70 16.56 -14.87
N THR A 7 -9.61 15.88 -15.08
CA THR A 7 -9.23 14.68 -14.36
C THR A 7 -7.80 14.83 -13.87
N LEU A 8 -7.60 14.58 -12.58
CA LEU A 8 -6.31 14.63 -11.90
C LEU A 8 -5.94 13.19 -11.50
N PHE A 9 -4.84 12.68 -12.04
CA PHE A 9 -4.32 11.37 -11.66
C PHE A 9 -3.17 11.55 -10.68
N VAL A 10 -3.34 11.05 -9.46
CA VAL A 10 -2.25 10.88 -8.50
C VAL A 10 -1.76 9.44 -8.61
N ALA A 11 -0.80 9.20 -9.50
CA ALA A 11 -0.23 7.88 -9.67
C ALA A 11 1.00 7.72 -8.78
N SER A 12 0.91 6.88 -7.74
CA SER A 12 2.08 6.29 -7.11
C SER A 12 2.34 4.93 -7.75
N LEU A 13 3.10 4.87 -8.84
CA LEU A 13 3.65 3.65 -9.41
C LEU A 13 5.10 3.53 -8.99
N GLY A 14 5.34 2.75 -7.93
CA GLY A 14 6.66 2.18 -7.69
C GLY A 14 6.89 1.01 -8.64
N PHE A 15 7.68 1.21 -9.68
CA PHE A 15 8.31 0.12 -10.42
C PHE A 15 9.80 0.42 -10.60
N GLY A 16 10.60 -0.38 -9.93
CA GLY A 16 11.81 -1.01 -10.37
C GLY A 16 13.07 -0.21 -10.62
N LEU A 17 14.14 -0.68 -9.95
CA LEU A 17 15.56 -0.53 -10.22
C LEU A 17 16.22 0.78 -9.79
N ASN A 18 16.92 0.72 -8.63
CA ASN A 18 18.03 1.58 -8.23
C ASN A 18 18.00 3.01 -8.77
N SER A 19 17.08 3.82 -8.27
CA SER A 19 17.18 5.27 -8.29
C SER A 19 16.36 5.82 -7.11
N LEU A 20 16.81 6.89 -6.51
CA LEU A 20 16.04 7.74 -5.60
C LEU A 20 14.56 7.70 -6.01
N ALA A 21 13.68 7.29 -5.11
CA ALA A 21 12.25 7.18 -5.40
C ALA A 21 11.71 8.56 -5.78
N ILE A 22 11.75 8.87 -7.07
CA ILE A 22 11.08 10.05 -7.62
C ILE A 22 9.59 9.72 -7.54
N ALA A 23 8.84 10.49 -6.75
CA ALA A 23 7.39 10.39 -6.70
C ALA A 23 6.84 10.48 -8.12
N ALA A 24 5.88 9.63 -8.47
CA ALA A 24 5.28 9.66 -9.80
C ALA A 24 4.60 11.02 -10.04
N PRO A 25 4.75 11.60 -11.24
CA PRO A 25 4.22 12.92 -11.53
C PRO A 25 2.70 12.96 -11.47
N ILE A 26 2.16 14.09 -11.01
CA ILE A 26 0.74 14.36 -10.94
C ILE A 26 0.27 14.89 -12.31
N VAL A 27 -0.49 14.08 -13.01
CA VAL A 27 -1.01 14.48 -14.34
C VAL A 27 -2.32 15.22 -14.18
N VAL A 28 -2.41 16.43 -14.75
CA VAL A 28 -3.63 17.22 -14.84
C VAL A 28 -4.10 17.22 -16.29
N ASP A 29 -5.18 16.51 -16.59
CA ASP A 29 -5.69 16.33 -17.94
C ASP A 29 -7.15 16.78 -18.05
N GLY A 30 -7.54 17.28 -19.19
CA GLY A 30 -8.91 17.64 -19.47
C GLY A 30 -9.09 18.79 -20.44
N VAL A 31 -10.30 19.32 -20.51
CA VAL A 31 -10.67 20.43 -21.36
C VAL A 31 -11.28 21.54 -20.51
N VAL A 32 -10.76 22.76 -20.68
CA VAL A 32 -11.23 23.98 -19.97
C VAL A 32 -11.66 25.05 -20.96
N PRO A 33 -12.54 26.00 -20.54
CA PRO A 33 -13.12 26.98 -21.45
C PRO A 33 -12.14 28.08 -21.90
N ASN A 34 -11.16 28.41 -21.10
CA ASN A 34 -10.21 29.51 -21.35
C ASN A 34 -8.89 29.32 -20.60
N GLU A 35 -7.90 30.13 -20.97
CA GLU A 35 -6.56 30.09 -20.41
C GLU A 35 -6.53 30.48 -18.92
N ALA A 36 -7.40 31.39 -18.48
CA ALA A 36 -7.48 31.80 -17.07
C ALA A 36 -7.86 30.61 -16.16
N SER A 37 -8.83 29.80 -16.59
CA SER A 37 -9.23 28.58 -15.86
C SER A 37 -8.07 27.56 -15.83
N LYS A 38 -7.35 27.38 -16.94
CA LYS A 38 -6.18 26.51 -17.01
C LYS A 38 -5.11 26.94 -16.00
N GLN A 39 -4.73 28.20 -16.02
CA GLN A 39 -3.70 28.76 -15.15
C GLN A 39 -4.11 28.66 -13.66
N ALA A 40 -5.36 28.98 -13.31
CA ALA A 40 -5.85 28.87 -11.94
C ALA A 40 -5.72 27.43 -11.40
N ILE A 41 -6.09 26.43 -12.20
CA ILE A 41 -6.00 25.01 -11.82
C ILE A 41 -4.54 24.58 -11.67
N LEU A 42 -3.68 24.91 -12.62
CA LEU A 42 -2.25 24.55 -12.57
C LEU A 42 -1.56 25.17 -11.37
N LEU A 43 -1.74 26.48 -11.14
CA LEU A 43 -1.17 27.18 -9.98
C LEU A 43 -1.62 26.53 -8.66
N LYS A 44 -2.89 26.17 -8.57
CA LYS A 44 -3.42 25.50 -7.37
C LYS A 44 -2.79 24.13 -7.17
N MET A 45 -2.64 23.32 -8.22
CA MET A 45 -1.97 22.02 -8.16
C MET A 45 -0.50 22.17 -7.79
N GLN A 46 0.21 23.10 -8.43
CA GLN A 46 1.61 23.37 -8.15
C GLN A 46 1.85 23.87 -6.71
N SER A 47 0.93 24.66 -6.16
CA SER A 47 1.01 25.10 -4.76
C SER A 47 0.93 23.95 -3.75
N ILE A 48 0.30 22.83 -4.13
CA ILE A 48 0.12 21.65 -3.26
C ILE A 48 1.26 20.64 -3.49
N TYR A 49 1.58 20.33 -4.75
CA TYR A 49 2.50 19.24 -5.09
C TYR A 49 3.91 19.69 -5.47
N GLY A 50 4.10 20.97 -5.75
CA GLY A 50 5.32 21.51 -6.34
C GLY A 50 5.26 21.57 -7.87
N ALA A 51 5.91 22.56 -8.47
CA ALA A 51 5.87 22.78 -9.92
C ALA A 51 6.44 21.58 -10.70
N ASP A 52 7.52 20.99 -10.20
CA ASP A 52 8.25 19.88 -10.84
C ASP A 52 7.45 18.57 -10.85
N GLN A 53 6.43 18.44 -10.00
CA GLN A 53 5.61 17.23 -9.87
C GLN A 53 4.35 17.29 -10.72
N VAL A 54 3.97 18.45 -11.25
CA VAL A 54 2.71 18.65 -11.98
C VAL A 54 2.96 18.63 -13.49
N VAL A 55 2.35 17.66 -14.16
CA VAL A 55 2.39 17.53 -15.63
C VAL A 55 1.09 18.08 -16.22
N ASP A 56 1.19 19.14 -17.01
CA ASP A 56 0.07 19.77 -17.70
C ASP A 56 -0.30 19.03 -19.00
N LYS A 57 -1.52 18.54 -19.07
CA LYS A 57 -2.18 18.02 -20.29
C LYS A 57 -3.52 18.69 -20.54
N ILE A 58 -3.78 19.85 -19.92
CA ILE A 58 -5.03 20.59 -20.09
C ILE A 58 -5.08 21.22 -21.48
N GLN A 59 -6.19 21.02 -22.17
CA GLN A 59 -6.49 21.65 -23.45
C GLN A 59 -7.50 22.79 -23.25
N VAL A 60 -7.19 23.94 -23.82
CA VAL A 60 -8.13 25.07 -23.86
C VAL A 60 -8.99 24.96 -25.13
N ARG A 61 -10.31 24.90 -24.96
CA ARG A 61 -11.27 24.83 -26.07
C ARG A 61 -12.53 25.63 -25.72
N PRO A 62 -13.23 26.20 -26.71
CA PRO A 62 -14.48 26.89 -26.46
C PRO A 62 -15.58 25.88 -26.06
N VAL A 63 -15.71 25.61 -24.76
CA VAL A 63 -16.71 24.72 -24.17
C VAL A 63 -17.54 25.50 -23.18
N SER A 64 -18.84 25.17 -23.06
CA SER A 64 -19.69 25.78 -22.03
C SER A 64 -19.32 25.22 -20.67
N ALA A 65 -19.13 26.11 -19.71
CA ALA A 65 -18.90 25.79 -18.29
C ALA A 65 -20.07 26.35 -17.44
N PRO A 66 -20.47 25.65 -16.37
CA PRO A 66 -21.37 26.21 -15.36
C PRO A 66 -20.73 27.46 -14.74
N ASN A 67 -21.56 28.42 -14.31
CA ASN A 67 -21.08 29.60 -13.61
C ASN A 67 -20.25 29.20 -12.37
N GLY A 68 -19.08 29.83 -12.16
CA GLY A 68 -18.20 29.52 -11.04
C GLY A 68 -17.48 28.18 -11.14
N TRP A 69 -17.45 27.54 -12.32
CA TRP A 69 -16.83 26.21 -12.47
C TRP A 69 -15.33 26.21 -12.12
N SER A 70 -14.58 27.20 -12.57
CA SER A 70 -13.15 27.33 -12.27
C SER A 70 -12.90 27.42 -10.76
N ASP A 71 -13.72 28.22 -10.05
CA ASP A 71 -13.64 28.38 -8.59
C ASP A 71 -14.00 27.08 -7.86
N ALA A 72 -15.01 26.36 -8.35
CA ALA A 72 -15.40 25.08 -7.79
C ALA A 72 -14.27 24.04 -7.95
N VAL A 73 -13.64 23.97 -9.12
CA VAL A 73 -12.49 23.08 -9.37
C VAL A 73 -11.30 23.44 -8.48
N THR A 74 -10.92 24.70 -8.41
CA THR A 74 -9.77 25.13 -7.58
C THR A 74 -10.02 24.94 -6.09
N ARG A 75 -11.27 25.04 -5.65
CA ARG A 75 -11.66 24.82 -4.24
C ARG A 75 -11.51 23.36 -3.82
N VAL A 76 -11.91 22.42 -4.66
CA VAL A 76 -11.77 20.97 -4.35
C VAL A 76 -10.34 20.47 -4.47
N ILE A 77 -9.44 21.21 -5.13
CA ILE A 77 -8.00 20.95 -5.11
C ILE A 77 -7.44 21.42 -3.76
N SER A 78 -7.43 20.51 -2.79
CA SER A 78 -7.02 20.76 -1.39
C SER A 78 -5.79 19.94 -1.00
N PRO A 79 -5.07 20.31 0.07
CA PRO A 79 -3.94 19.52 0.58
C PRO A 79 -4.31 18.09 0.98
N ASP A 80 -5.58 17.82 1.31
CA ASP A 80 -6.05 16.47 1.66
C ASP A 80 -5.93 15.47 0.49
N LEU A 81 -5.79 15.94 -0.76
CA LEU A 81 -5.48 15.08 -1.90
C LEU A 81 -4.16 14.31 -1.71
N LYS A 82 -3.18 14.84 -0.96
CA LYS A 82 -1.91 14.15 -0.66
C LYS A 82 -2.08 12.90 0.20
N LYS A 83 -3.18 12.79 0.95
CA LYS A 83 -3.48 11.61 1.76
C LYS A 83 -3.97 10.44 0.93
N ILE A 84 -4.40 10.70 -0.32
CA ILE A 84 -5.06 9.73 -1.18
C ILE A 84 -4.04 9.13 -2.14
N ASN A 85 -3.74 7.85 -1.95
CA ASN A 85 -2.85 7.08 -2.82
C ASN A 85 -3.65 6.53 -4.02
N GLN A 86 -3.01 6.46 -5.18
CA GLN A 86 -3.64 6.01 -6.43
C GLN A 86 -4.98 6.73 -6.66
N GLY A 87 -5.01 8.02 -6.29
CA GLY A 87 -6.22 8.83 -6.30
C GLY A 87 -6.52 9.43 -7.66
N GLN A 88 -7.80 9.68 -7.88
CA GLN A 88 -8.30 10.44 -9.01
C GLN A 88 -9.37 11.42 -8.52
N LEU A 89 -9.19 12.70 -8.83
CA LEU A 89 -10.23 13.72 -8.69
C LEU A 89 -10.69 14.11 -10.10
N SER A 90 -11.98 14.01 -10.36
CA SER A 90 -12.58 14.36 -11.66
C SER A 90 -13.72 15.34 -11.45
N VAL A 91 -13.77 16.40 -12.26
CA VAL A 91 -14.89 17.34 -12.29
C VAL A 91 -15.45 17.40 -13.70
N LYS A 92 -16.70 16.92 -13.86
CA LYS A 92 -17.43 16.91 -15.14
C LYS A 92 -18.75 17.65 -14.98
N GLY A 93 -18.86 18.81 -15.61
CA GLY A 93 -20.02 19.69 -15.39
C GLY A 93 -20.14 20.06 -13.91
N THR A 94 -21.20 19.62 -13.24
CA THR A 94 -21.43 19.81 -11.80
C THR A 94 -21.15 18.57 -10.95
N GLN A 95 -20.64 17.49 -11.54
CA GLN A 95 -20.28 16.27 -10.82
C GLN A 95 -18.79 16.32 -10.44
N VAL A 96 -18.52 16.08 -9.16
CA VAL A 96 -17.17 15.92 -8.60
C VAL A 96 -17.04 14.49 -8.15
N GLU A 97 -16.09 13.75 -8.71
CA GLU A 97 -15.79 12.37 -8.34
C GLU A 97 -14.39 12.30 -7.72
N LEU A 98 -14.30 11.68 -6.55
CA LEU A 98 -13.05 11.45 -5.85
C LEU A 98 -12.90 9.97 -5.55
N THR A 99 -11.88 9.34 -6.12
CA THR A 99 -11.57 7.92 -5.91
C THR A 99 -10.15 7.76 -5.41
N GLY A 100 -9.85 6.65 -4.74
CA GLY A 100 -8.50 6.34 -4.31
C GLY A 100 -8.42 5.57 -3.00
N LYS A 101 -7.23 5.51 -2.43
CA LYS A 101 -6.93 4.73 -1.24
C LYS A 101 -6.30 5.58 -0.15
N LEU A 102 -6.72 5.39 1.08
CA LEU A 102 -6.13 5.97 2.29
C LEU A 102 -5.33 4.91 3.04
N ASN A 103 -4.36 5.33 3.83
CA ASN A 103 -3.54 4.39 4.62
C ASN A 103 -4.26 3.88 5.88
N ASP A 104 -5.28 4.61 6.35
CA ASP A 104 -6.05 4.28 7.55
C ASP A 104 -7.55 4.34 7.25
N SER A 105 -8.30 3.32 7.69
CA SER A 105 -9.76 3.26 7.58
C SER A 105 -10.46 4.40 8.33
N ASN A 106 -9.88 4.85 9.44
CA ASN A 106 -10.42 5.95 10.25
C ASN A 106 -10.34 7.31 9.52
N GLU A 107 -9.48 7.43 8.51
CA GLU A 107 -9.35 8.65 7.69
C GLU A 107 -10.40 8.77 6.58
N ILE A 108 -11.16 7.70 6.25
CA ILE A 108 -12.13 7.72 5.15
C ILE A 108 -13.22 8.76 5.40
N GLN A 109 -13.88 8.67 6.56
CA GLN A 109 -15.00 9.57 6.86
C GLN A 109 -14.54 11.02 7.06
N PRO A 110 -13.48 11.34 7.82
CA PRO A 110 -12.95 12.70 7.91
C PRO A 110 -12.56 13.27 6.54
N THR A 111 -11.86 12.53 5.70
CA THR A 111 -11.49 12.97 4.35
C THR A 111 -12.73 13.25 3.49
N THR A 112 -13.70 12.34 3.50
CA THR A 112 -14.96 12.53 2.78
C THR A 112 -15.68 13.82 3.24
N ASN A 113 -15.78 14.06 4.55
CA ASN A 113 -16.42 15.23 5.11
C ASN A 113 -15.68 16.52 4.73
N ASN A 114 -14.34 16.51 4.73
CA ASN A 114 -13.55 17.65 4.30
C ASN A 114 -13.82 18.01 2.84
N PHE A 115 -13.82 17.02 1.93
CA PHE A 115 -14.16 17.28 0.53
C PHE A 115 -15.62 17.69 0.34
N GLN A 116 -16.55 17.13 1.11
CA GLN A 116 -17.96 17.52 1.07
C GLN A 116 -18.17 18.99 1.46
N ALA A 117 -17.40 19.50 2.43
CA ALA A 117 -17.44 20.89 2.85
C ALA A 117 -16.92 21.87 1.76
N LEU A 118 -16.01 21.39 0.88
CA LEU A 118 -15.47 22.16 -0.24
C LEU A 118 -16.44 22.24 -1.43
N VAL A 119 -17.39 21.30 -1.52
CA VAL A 119 -18.33 21.21 -2.65
C VAL A 119 -19.64 21.92 -2.29
N GLN A 120 -19.92 22.99 -3.01
CA GLN A 120 -21.13 23.82 -2.83
C GLN A 120 -22.10 23.59 -3.99
N GLN A 121 -23.40 23.76 -3.76
CA GLN A 121 -24.40 23.70 -4.84
C GLN A 121 -24.08 24.69 -5.97
N PRO A 122 -24.30 24.31 -7.24
CA PRO A 122 -25.00 23.12 -7.73
C PRO A 122 -24.14 21.85 -7.86
N TYR A 123 -22.87 21.89 -7.40
CA TYR A 123 -21.94 20.75 -7.51
C TYR A 123 -22.30 19.64 -6.52
N ARG A 124 -22.03 18.40 -6.93
CA ARG A 124 -22.28 17.21 -6.11
C ARG A 124 -21.02 16.36 -6.06
N LEU A 125 -20.64 15.96 -4.86
CA LEU A 125 -19.51 15.06 -4.62
C LEU A 125 -19.96 13.60 -4.59
N ASN A 126 -19.25 12.75 -5.32
CA ASN A 126 -19.28 11.30 -5.20
C ASN A 126 -17.90 10.82 -4.79
N THR A 127 -17.79 10.05 -3.72
CA THR A 127 -16.53 9.52 -3.22
C THR A 127 -16.52 8.00 -3.27
N GLN A 128 -15.40 7.43 -3.74
CA GLN A 128 -15.11 6.00 -3.68
C GLN A 128 -13.71 5.83 -3.07
N LEU A 129 -13.63 6.05 -1.76
CA LEU A 129 -12.40 5.91 -0.99
C LEU A 129 -12.38 4.54 -0.31
N SER A 130 -11.21 3.89 -0.37
CA SER A 130 -10.95 2.60 0.28
C SER A 130 -9.65 2.66 1.07
N VAL A 131 -9.34 1.61 1.82
CA VAL A 131 -8.06 1.52 2.55
C VAL A 131 -7.01 0.84 1.67
N SER A 132 -5.82 1.44 1.61
CA SER A 132 -4.61 0.73 1.18
C SER A 132 -4.18 -0.14 2.35
N GLN A 133 -4.25 -1.46 2.22
CA GLN A 133 -3.61 -2.32 3.21
C GLN A 133 -2.11 -2.08 3.16
N SER A 134 -1.48 -1.85 4.32
CA SER A 134 -0.02 -1.82 4.39
C SER A 134 0.53 -3.17 3.91
N GLU A 135 1.69 -3.15 3.29
CA GLU A 135 2.34 -4.38 2.82
C GLU A 135 2.55 -5.39 3.96
N GLN A 136 2.89 -4.90 5.16
CA GLN A 136 3.02 -5.74 6.34
C GLN A 136 1.67 -6.41 6.70
N LYS A 137 0.56 -5.65 6.67
CA LYS A 137 -0.76 -6.20 6.96
C LYS A 137 -1.17 -7.29 5.97
N ILE A 138 -0.84 -7.17 4.70
CA ILE A 138 -1.13 -8.21 3.69
C ILE A 138 -0.40 -9.51 4.04
N VAL A 139 0.85 -9.41 4.51
CA VAL A 139 1.67 -10.55 4.93
C VAL A 139 1.15 -11.16 6.23
N ASP A 140 0.81 -10.33 7.22
CA ASP A 140 0.25 -10.79 8.50
C ASP A 140 -1.10 -11.50 8.32
N ASP A 141 -1.97 -10.95 7.46
CA ASP A 141 -3.27 -11.55 7.12
C ASP A 141 -3.12 -12.93 6.46
N ALA A 142 -2.04 -13.16 5.69
CA ALA A 142 -1.75 -14.47 5.11
C ALA A 142 -1.40 -15.53 6.16
N LEU A 143 -0.76 -15.13 7.26
CA LEU A 143 -0.51 -16.03 8.39
C LEU A 143 -1.79 -16.31 9.21
N LYS A 144 -2.66 -15.31 9.40
CA LYS A 144 -3.93 -15.42 10.18
C LYS A 144 -3.75 -16.11 11.53
N ASN A 145 -2.71 -15.79 12.26
CA ASN A 145 -2.32 -16.44 13.53
C ASN A 145 -2.01 -17.95 13.39
N ARG A 146 -1.78 -18.46 12.18
CA ARG A 146 -1.34 -19.85 11.94
C ARG A 146 0.17 -19.95 12.12
N ILE A 147 0.63 -21.12 12.50
CA ILE A 147 2.05 -21.42 12.69
C ILE A 147 2.51 -22.30 11.52
N ILE A 148 3.60 -21.90 10.87
CA ILE A 148 4.26 -22.74 9.86
C ILE A 148 4.89 -23.93 10.57
N GLU A 149 4.37 -25.11 10.28
CA GLU A 149 4.75 -26.34 10.96
C GLU A 149 5.94 -27.01 10.28
N PHE A 150 6.84 -27.53 11.12
CA PHE A 150 7.99 -28.36 10.74
C PHE A 150 7.89 -29.71 11.44
N GLU A 151 8.58 -30.69 10.90
CA GLU A 151 8.79 -31.96 11.61
C GLU A 151 9.53 -31.72 12.93
N SER A 152 9.32 -32.62 13.90
CA SER A 152 9.86 -32.44 15.26
C SER A 152 11.39 -32.35 15.24
N GLY A 153 11.93 -31.31 15.89
CA GLY A 153 13.37 -31.07 15.97
C GLY A 153 14.08 -30.80 14.65
N SER A 154 13.33 -30.50 13.58
CA SER A 154 13.82 -30.40 12.21
C SER A 154 13.46 -29.08 11.55
N ALA A 155 14.08 -28.78 10.41
CA ALA A 155 13.72 -27.71 9.49
C ALA A 155 12.93 -28.23 8.26
N ILE A 156 12.45 -29.48 8.29
CA ILE A 156 11.65 -30.05 7.21
C ILE A 156 10.21 -29.55 7.37
N LEU A 157 9.68 -28.92 6.33
CA LEU A 157 8.31 -28.41 6.30
C LEU A 157 7.29 -29.56 6.21
N THR A 158 6.28 -29.53 7.06
CA THR A 158 5.13 -30.44 6.91
C THR A 158 4.24 -29.99 5.74
N GLU A 159 3.33 -30.87 5.30
CA GLU A 159 2.34 -30.51 4.28
C GLU A 159 1.41 -29.36 4.74
N ALA A 160 1.09 -29.30 6.04
CA ALA A 160 0.33 -28.18 6.61
C ALA A 160 1.13 -26.86 6.53
N GLY A 161 2.44 -26.91 6.87
CA GLY A 161 3.33 -25.77 6.75
C GLY A 161 3.47 -25.29 5.30
N LYS A 162 3.60 -26.20 4.33
CA LYS A 162 3.65 -25.86 2.90
C LYS A 162 2.40 -25.16 2.39
N LYS A 163 1.19 -25.60 2.81
CA LYS A 163 -0.07 -24.93 2.44
C LYS A 163 -0.13 -23.49 2.91
N ILE A 164 0.34 -23.21 4.12
CA ILE A 164 0.42 -21.81 4.62
C ILE A 164 1.41 -21.00 3.78
N LEU A 165 2.53 -21.58 3.39
CA LEU A 165 3.52 -20.92 2.55
C LEU A 165 3.04 -20.69 1.11
N ASP A 166 2.15 -21.53 0.58
CA ASP A 166 1.51 -21.27 -0.71
C ASP A 166 0.65 -20.01 -0.67
N GLU A 167 -0.14 -19.82 0.40
CA GLU A 167 -0.90 -18.59 0.60
C GLU A 167 0.03 -17.39 0.86
N MET A 168 1.13 -17.60 1.58
CA MET A 168 2.15 -16.56 1.78
C MET A 168 2.79 -16.13 0.47
N ALA A 169 3.08 -17.05 -0.46
CA ALA A 169 3.61 -16.71 -1.78
C ALA A 169 2.65 -15.81 -2.56
N VAL A 170 1.33 -16.06 -2.47
CA VAL A 170 0.30 -15.18 -3.06
C VAL A 170 0.34 -13.79 -2.42
N ALA A 171 0.46 -13.70 -1.08
CA ALA A 171 0.55 -12.43 -0.37
C ALA A 171 1.83 -11.66 -0.74
N LEU A 172 2.98 -12.34 -0.82
CA LEU A 172 4.26 -11.74 -1.22
C LEU A 172 4.26 -11.22 -2.66
N ASN A 173 3.49 -11.84 -3.56
CA ASN A 173 3.29 -11.32 -4.91
C ASN A 173 2.44 -10.04 -4.92
N LYS A 174 1.43 -9.93 -4.03
CA LYS A 174 0.61 -8.71 -3.89
C LYS A 174 1.41 -7.51 -3.38
N VAL A 175 2.38 -7.75 -2.47
CA VAL A 175 3.26 -6.68 -1.96
C VAL A 175 4.44 -6.37 -2.88
N GLY A 176 4.42 -6.78 -4.11
CA GLY A 176 5.35 -6.63 -5.24
C GLY A 176 6.66 -5.90 -4.93
N GLY A 177 7.80 -6.28 -5.44
CA GLY A 177 9.07 -5.55 -5.32
C GLY A 177 9.66 -5.34 -3.90
N LYS A 178 8.87 -5.40 -2.83
CA LYS A 178 9.34 -5.22 -1.45
C LYS A 178 10.24 -6.36 -1.00
N LYS A 179 11.25 -6.00 -0.22
CA LYS A 179 12.10 -6.99 0.46
C LYS A 179 11.40 -7.48 1.72
N VAL A 180 11.59 -8.74 2.05
CA VAL A 180 10.98 -9.38 3.20
C VAL A 180 12.04 -10.18 3.95
N LYS A 181 12.09 -9.99 5.28
CA LYS A 181 12.93 -10.76 6.17
C LYS A 181 12.11 -11.88 6.80
N ILE A 182 12.62 -13.09 6.74
CA ILE A 182 12.04 -14.29 7.33
C ILE A 182 12.81 -14.59 8.61
N ILE A 183 12.11 -14.54 9.75
CA ILE A 183 12.73 -14.68 11.08
C ILE A 183 12.26 -15.99 11.70
N GLY A 184 13.20 -16.89 11.97
CA GLY A 184 12.95 -18.15 12.68
C GLY A 184 13.08 -17.99 14.18
N ARG A 185 12.18 -18.63 14.92
CA ARG A 185 12.20 -18.66 16.38
C ARG A 185 11.93 -20.07 16.94
N THR A 186 12.47 -20.33 18.13
CA THR A 186 12.22 -21.56 18.89
C THR A 186 11.58 -21.24 20.24
N ASP A 187 11.14 -22.26 20.95
CA ASP A 187 10.90 -22.16 22.38
C ASP A 187 12.25 -22.24 23.17
N SER A 188 12.17 -22.11 24.48
CA SER A 188 13.35 -22.11 25.35
C SER A 188 13.85 -23.52 25.75
N SER A 189 13.30 -24.60 25.20
CA SER A 189 13.69 -25.96 25.55
C SER A 189 15.01 -26.33 24.90
N GLY A 190 15.91 -26.93 25.66
CA GLY A 190 17.19 -27.44 25.19
C GLY A 190 18.32 -26.40 25.12
N ASP A 191 19.32 -26.69 24.31
CA ASP A 191 20.53 -25.89 24.19
C ASP A 191 20.31 -24.64 23.33
N ALA A 192 20.77 -23.47 23.83
CA ALA A 192 20.52 -22.18 23.17
C ALA A 192 21.22 -22.07 21.79
N ASN A 193 22.43 -22.62 21.65
CA ASN A 193 23.14 -22.58 20.37
C ASN A 193 22.47 -23.48 19.32
N LYS A 194 22.01 -24.67 19.73
CA LYS A 194 21.23 -25.55 18.85
C LYS A 194 19.91 -24.89 18.44
N ASN A 195 19.23 -24.21 19.34
CA ASN A 195 18.02 -23.46 19.04
C ASN A 195 18.27 -22.31 18.08
N PHE A 196 19.38 -21.60 18.22
CA PHE A 196 19.76 -20.55 17.28
C PHE A 196 19.98 -21.14 15.87
N LEU A 197 20.77 -22.21 15.73
CA LEU A 197 21.00 -22.87 14.44
C LEU A 197 19.69 -23.41 13.84
N LEU A 198 18.87 -24.12 14.63
CA LEU A 198 17.58 -24.65 14.17
C LEU A 198 16.65 -23.52 13.66
N SER A 199 16.65 -22.38 14.35
CA SER A 199 15.83 -21.23 13.93
C SER A 199 16.32 -20.65 12.60
N GLN A 200 17.64 -20.60 12.37
CA GLN A 200 18.24 -20.18 11.11
C GLN A 200 17.90 -21.16 9.97
N ASP A 201 18.04 -22.45 10.22
CA ASP A 201 17.73 -23.49 9.23
C ASP A 201 16.27 -23.49 8.82
N ARG A 202 15.36 -23.26 9.78
CA ARG A 202 13.90 -23.12 9.51
C ARG A 202 13.60 -21.90 8.66
N ALA A 203 14.21 -20.75 8.96
CA ALA A 203 14.05 -19.54 8.13
C ALA A 203 14.57 -19.77 6.72
N LEU A 204 15.70 -20.48 6.57
CA LEU A 204 16.28 -20.84 5.27
C LEU A 204 15.38 -21.82 4.50
N ALA A 205 14.81 -22.82 5.16
CA ALA A 205 13.87 -23.77 4.53
C ALA A 205 12.63 -23.06 3.99
N VAL A 206 12.07 -22.11 4.74
CA VAL A 206 10.94 -21.27 4.30
C VAL A 206 11.36 -20.41 3.09
N ARG A 207 12.51 -19.74 3.14
CA ARG A 207 13.04 -18.97 2.02
C ARG A 207 13.15 -19.81 0.75
N ASN A 208 13.77 -20.99 0.84
CA ASN A 208 13.97 -21.88 -0.30
C ASN A 208 12.63 -22.37 -0.88
N TYR A 209 11.66 -22.67 -0.03
CA TYR A 209 10.31 -23.04 -0.46
C TYR A 209 9.64 -21.89 -1.26
N LEU A 210 9.71 -20.65 -0.74
CA LEU A 210 9.13 -19.49 -1.41
C LEU A 210 9.82 -19.16 -2.74
N ILE A 211 11.14 -19.36 -2.84
CA ILE A 211 11.87 -19.25 -4.11
C ILE A 211 11.34 -20.29 -5.11
N GLY A 212 11.10 -21.53 -4.67
CA GLY A 212 10.45 -22.57 -5.47
C GLY A 212 9.01 -22.23 -5.91
N LYS A 213 8.37 -21.25 -5.26
CA LYS A 213 7.06 -20.66 -5.63
C LYS A 213 7.21 -19.36 -6.44
N ASN A 214 8.35 -19.15 -7.08
CA ASN A 214 8.64 -18.00 -7.93
C ASN A 214 8.72 -16.63 -7.21
N ILE A 215 9.02 -16.61 -5.91
CA ILE A 215 9.41 -15.38 -5.23
C ILE A 215 10.90 -15.13 -5.48
N ALA A 216 11.26 -13.93 -5.98
CA ALA A 216 12.64 -13.60 -6.31
C ALA A 216 13.57 -13.67 -5.09
N ALA A 217 14.72 -14.34 -5.24
CA ALA A 217 15.63 -14.65 -4.13
C ALA A 217 16.25 -13.42 -3.46
N ASP A 218 16.41 -12.33 -4.22
CA ASP A 218 16.94 -11.04 -3.77
C ASP A 218 15.95 -10.23 -2.91
N ARG A 219 14.67 -10.62 -2.95
CA ARG A 219 13.62 -10.08 -2.07
C ARG A 219 13.60 -10.72 -0.69
N LEU A 220 14.20 -11.89 -0.52
CA LEU A 220 14.08 -12.70 0.69
C LEU A 220 15.41 -12.77 1.44
N SER A 221 15.41 -12.30 2.68
CA SER A 221 16.50 -12.48 3.64
C SER A 221 16.05 -13.37 4.81
N THR A 222 16.99 -13.96 5.53
CA THR A 222 16.69 -14.85 6.66
C THR A 222 17.47 -14.44 7.90
N GLU A 223 16.84 -14.64 9.06
CA GLU A 223 17.47 -14.43 10.37
C GLU A 223 16.98 -15.49 11.36
N GLY A 224 17.89 -16.17 12.06
CA GLY A 224 17.56 -17.02 13.20
C GLY A 224 17.73 -16.25 14.50
N LYS A 225 16.74 -16.31 15.38
CA LYS A 225 16.76 -15.63 16.70
C LYS A 225 16.65 -16.61 17.89
N GLY A 226 16.67 -17.92 17.62
CA GLY A 226 16.54 -18.93 18.68
C GLY A 226 15.34 -18.65 19.57
N SER A 227 15.51 -18.79 20.87
CA SER A 227 14.46 -18.58 21.88
C SER A 227 14.32 -17.15 22.37
N SER A 228 14.99 -16.17 21.74
CA SER A 228 14.86 -14.77 22.11
C SER A 228 13.48 -14.21 21.83
N GLN A 229 13.03 -13.21 22.59
CA GLN A 229 11.76 -12.51 22.42
C GLN A 229 10.54 -13.47 22.32
N PRO A 230 10.24 -14.24 23.37
CA PRO A 230 9.09 -15.10 23.39
C PRO A 230 7.78 -14.28 23.35
N VAL A 231 6.76 -14.78 22.66
CA VAL A 231 5.41 -14.17 22.57
C VAL A 231 4.43 -14.83 23.54
N ALA A 232 4.84 -15.93 24.18
CA ALA A 232 4.05 -16.65 25.14
C ALA A 232 4.94 -17.31 26.21
N ASP A 233 4.30 -17.78 27.30
CA ASP A 233 5.00 -18.39 28.41
C ASP A 233 5.61 -19.75 28.01
N ASN A 234 6.93 -19.88 28.13
CA ASN A 234 7.67 -21.11 27.81
C ASN A 234 7.45 -22.25 28.84
N THR A 235 6.88 -21.97 30.00
CA THR A 235 6.56 -23.03 30.99
C THR A 235 5.39 -23.90 30.54
N THR A 236 4.48 -23.37 29.72
CA THR A 236 3.32 -24.09 29.20
C THR A 236 3.58 -24.74 27.83
N VAL A 237 2.91 -25.85 27.54
CA VAL A 237 3.00 -26.52 26.24
C VAL A 237 2.50 -25.61 25.11
N ASP A 238 1.36 -24.94 25.33
CA ASP A 238 0.76 -24.05 24.35
C ASP A 238 1.61 -22.80 24.12
N GLY A 239 2.24 -22.26 25.17
CA GLY A 239 3.14 -21.14 25.06
C GLY A 239 4.39 -21.50 24.24
N ARG A 240 5.02 -22.64 24.49
CA ARG A 240 6.12 -23.14 23.68
C ARG A 240 5.71 -23.34 22.22
N LYS A 241 4.51 -23.86 21.95
CA LYS A 241 3.99 -24.00 20.58
C LYS A 241 3.91 -22.66 19.87
N LYS A 242 3.44 -21.59 20.52
CA LYS A 242 3.39 -20.23 19.98
C LYS A 242 4.78 -19.63 19.76
N ASN A 243 5.76 -19.97 20.59
CA ASN A 243 7.13 -19.48 20.48
C ASN A 243 7.89 -20.12 19.31
N ARG A 244 7.60 -21.37 18.95
CA ARG A 244 8.10 -22.04 17.73
C ARG A 244 7.39 -21.50 16.49
N ARG A 245 7.88 -20.38 15.94
CA ARG A 245 7.22 -19.66 14.85
C ARG A 245 8.18 -19.11 13.81
N ILE A 246 7.63 -18.77 12.67
CA ILE A 246 8.27 -17.94 11.64
C ILE A 246 7.53 -16.61 11.59
N GLU A 247 8.28 -15.51 11.56
CA GLU A 247 7.79 -14.16 11.36
C GLU A 247 8.23 -13.67 9.98
N PHE A 248 7.43 -12.78 9.37
CA PHE A 248 7.75 -12.11 8.12
C PHE A 248 7.71 -10.59 8.37
N GLU A 249 8.83 -9.93 8.12
CA GLU A 249 8.98 -8.48 8.25
C GLU A 249 9.17 -7.86 6.85
N VAL A 250 8.25 -7.00 6.42
CA VAL A 250 8.36 -6.25 5.17
C VAL A 250 9.28 -5.06 5.38
N LEU A 251 10.30 -4.90 4.48
CA LEU A 251 11.36 -3.91 4.59
C LEU A 251 11.16 -2.75 3.61
#